data_cfc22b9a2daf9a858247db5a64a37578
#
_entry.id   cfc22b9a2daf9a858247db5a64a37578
#
_cell.length_a   1.000
_cell.length_b   1.000
_cell.length_c   1.000
_cell.angle_alpha   90.00
_cell.angle_beta   90.00
_cell.angle_gamma   90.00
#
_symmetry.space_group_name_H-M   'P 1'
#
loop_
_entity.id
_entity.type
_entity.pdbx_description
1 polymer ?
#
loop_
_entity_poly.entity_id
_entity_poly.type
_entity_poly.pdbx_seq_one_letter_code
_entity_poly.pdbx_strand_id
1 'polypeptide(L)'
;MKRIFKYLMMTVIAAGTMFYSCETTELEDLVSPNALSPDLADADLLLNSIQVSYLGAMQDMQYNGAALGRISYMGGRVYYNNFGSGTVSGAWGSLYSGMLPDIAAIEAQNGEDNLLAFHLGISKAMAAHVMMGIVDSVGDIPFSQANNPSEYPSPSVDDD
;
A
#
# COMPACT_ATOMS: atom_id res chain seq x y z
N MET A 1 63.45 -16.49 8.22
CA MET A 1 62.84 -15.37 7.49
C MET A 1 62.08 -15.82 6.22
N LYS A 2 62.63 -16.58 5.27
CA LYS A 2 61.93 -16.96 4.04
C LYS A 2 60.64 -17.80 4.22
N ARG A 3 60.55 -18.62 5.26
CA ARG A 3 59.32 -19.42 5.55
C ARG A 3 58.19 -18.57 6.11
N ILE A 4 58.49 -17.63 7.00
CA ILE A 4 57.51 -16.73 7.58
C ILE A 4 56.88 -15.82 6.51
N PHE A 5 57.73 -15.34 5.58
CA PHE A 5 57.25 -14.51 4.46
C PHE A 5 56.30 -15.26 3.52
N LYS A 6 56.59 -16.57 3.28
CA LYS A 6 55.67 -17.40 2.47
C LYS A 6 54.28 -17.58 3.14
N TYR A 7 54.27 -17.83 4.43
CA TYR A 7 52.99 -17.97 5.15
C TYR A 7 52.21 -16.64 5.23
N LEU A 8 52.92 -15.53 5.41
CA LEU A 8 52.31 -14.21 5.41
C LEU A 8 51.71 -13.87 4.04
N MET A 9 52.40 -14.20 2.97
CA MET A 9 51.90 -13.99 1.59
C MET A 9 50.71 -14.88 1.28
N MET A 10 50.68 -16.12 1.78
CA MET A 10 49.55 -17.06 1.61
C MET A 10 48.30 -16.60 2.38
N THR A 11 48.48 -16.04 3.59
CA THR A 11 47.34 -15.48 4.35
C THR A 11 46.77 -14.20 3.73
N VAL A 12 47.57 -13.35 3.15
CA VAL A 12 47.12 -12.15 2.43
C VAL A 12 46.36 -12.50 1.17
N ILE A 13 46.78 -13.52 0.42
CA ILE A 13 46.06 -13.99 -0.77
C ILE A 13 44.75 -14.64 -0.36
N ALA A 14 44.70 -15.48 0.67
CA ALA A 14 43.48 -16.11 1.17
C ALA A 14 42.48 -15.09 1.74
N ALA A 15 42.96 -14.03 2.39
CA ALA A 15 42.10 -12.93 2.84
C ALA A 15 41.53 -12.09 1.69
N GLY A 16 42.34 -11.89 0.63
CA GLY A 16 41.90 -11.15 -0.57
C GLY A 16 40.77 -11.82 -1.34
N THR A 17 40.75 -13.17 -1.36
CA THR A 17 39.66 -13.92 -2.05
C THR A 17 38.35 -13.91 -1.30
N MET A 18 38.33 -13.63 0.00
CA MET A 18 37.07 -13.54 0.77
C MET A 18 36.29 -12.24 0.52
N PHE A 19 36.94 -11.19 -0.02
CA PHE A 19 36.27 -9.94 -0.34
C PHE A 19 35.58 -9.91 -1.71
N TYR A 20 35.80 -10.92 -2.55
CA TYR A 20 35.16 -11.03 -3.88
C TYR A 20 33.82 -11.78 -3.87
N SER A 21 33.32 -12.22 -2.71
CA SER A 21 32.11 -13.07 -2.62
C SER A 21 30.81 -12.32 -2.40
N CYS A 22 30.77 -11.00 -2.53
CA CYS A 22 29.51 -10.24 -2.53
C CYS A 22 29.38 -9.48 -3.86
N GLU A 23 29.25 -10.21 -4.94
CA GLU A 23 28.55 -9.70 -6.09
C GLU A 23 27.07 -9.75 -5.73
N THR A 24 26.51 -8.60 -5.33
CA THR A 24 25.05 -8.43 -5.29
C THR A 24 24.59 -8.61 -6.72
N THR A 25 24.15 -9.81 -7.05
CA THR A 25 23.34 -10.03 -8.23
C THR A 25 22.11 -9.18 -7.99
N GLU A 26 22.01 -8.01 -8.62
CA GLU A 26 20.73 -7.34 -8.79
C GLU A 26 19.90 -8.38 -9.54
N LEU A 27 19.02 -9.04 -8.80
CA LEU A 27 17.94 -9.79 -9.41
C LEU A 27 17.14 -8.74 -10.16
N GLU A 28 17.29 -8.67 -11.47
CA GLU A 28 16.34 -7.98 -12.32
C GLU A 28 14.97 -8.48 -11.87
N ASP A 29 14.14 -7.55 -11.42
CA ASP A 29 12.77 -7.84 -11.04
C ASP A 29 12.14 -8.52 -12.26
N LEU A 30 12.03 -9.86 -12.21
CA LEU A 30 11.39 -10.62 -13.27
C LEU A 30 9.94 -10.18 -13.25
N VAL A 31 9.63 -9.22 -14.12
CA VAL A 31 8.24 -8.80 -14.35
C VAL A 31 7.45 -10.08 -14.64
N SER A 32 6.59 -10.45 -13.71
CA SER A 32 5.73 -11.61 -13.89
C SER A 32 4.99 -11.45 -15.21
N PRO A 33 5.06 -12.41 -16.15
CA PRO A 33 4.34 -12.30 -17.41
C PRO A 33 2.81 -12.22 -17.22
N ASN A 34 2.34 -12.46 -16.00
CA ASN A 34 0.93 -12.33 -15.61
C ASN A 34 0.68 -11.08 -14.77
N ALA A 35 1.68 -10.25 -14.48
CA ALA A 35 1.47 -8.94 -13.87
C ALA A 35 1.04 -7.98 -14.98
N LEU A 36 -0.22 -7.60 -14.98
CA LEU A 36 -0.68 -6.46 -15.76
C LEU A 36 0.06 -5.22 -15.21
N SER A 37 0.88 -4.60 -16.06
CA SER A 37 1.40 -3.29 -15.70
C SER A 37 0.21 -2.31 -15.64
N PRO A 38 0.22 -1.34 -14.71
CA PRO A 38 -0.86 -0.36 -14.60
C PRO A 38 -1.20 0.34 -15.93
N ASP A 39 -0.19 0.52 -16.79
CA ASP A 39 -0.33 1.17 -18.10
C ASP A 39 -1.10 0.33 -19.14
N LEU A 40 -1.24 -0.97 -18.91
CA LEU A 40 -1.94 -1.92 -19.78
C LEU A 40 -3.26 -2.42 -19.18
N ALA A 41 -3.57 -2.03 -17.95
CA ALA A 41 -4.81 -2.42 -17.30
C ALA A 41 -5.98 -1.67 -17.94
N ASP A 42 -7.04 -2.40 -18.30
CA ASP A 42 -8.29 -1.81 -18.77
C ASP A 42 -8.92 -0.96 -17.65
N ALA A 43 -9.36 0.26 -17.98
CA ALA A 43 -10.00 1.16 -17.04
C ALA A 43 -11.25 0.56 -16.38
N ASP A 44 -11.99 -0.29 -17.08
CA ASP A 44 -13.15 -1.03 -16.53
C ASP A 44 -12.70 -2.04 -15.47
N LEU A 45 -11.56 -2.71 -15.68
CA LEU A 45 -11.01 -3.64 -14.69
C LEU A 45 -10.50 -2.90 -13.45
N LEU A 46 -9.84 -1.75 -13.64
CA LEU A 46 -9.41 -0.89 -12.53
C LEU A 46 -10.62 -0.39 -11.73
N LEU A 47 -11.68 0.07 -12.41
CA LEU A 47 -12.91 0.47 -11.74
C LEU A 47 -13.56 -0.69 -10.97
N ASN A 48 -13.58 -1.90 -11.52
CA ASN A 48 -14.06 -3.08 -10.81
C ASN A 48 -13.23 -3.38 -9.56
N SER A 49 -11.89 -3.27 -9.64
CA SER A 49 -10.99 -3.42 -8.49
C SER A 49 -11.31 -2.40 -7.39
N ILE A 50 -11.51 -1.14 -7.77
CA ILE A 50 -11.89 -0.05 -6.86
C ILE A 50 -13.24 -0.36 -6.19
N GLN A 51 -14.23 -0.85 -6.93
CA GLN A 51 -15.54 -1.21 -6.38
C GLN A 51 -15.43 -2.37 -5.36
N VAL A 52 -14.61 -3.37 -5.65
CA VAL A 52 -14.37 -4.48 -4.71
C VAL A 52 -13.68 -3.98 -3.44
N SER A 53 -12.66 -3.13 -3.58
CA SER A 53 -11.96 -2.51 -2.46
C SER A 53 -12.91 -1.62 -1.63
N TYR A 54 -13.75 -0.83 -2.29
CA TYR A 54 -14.79 -0.03 -1.65
C TYR A 54 -15.74 -0.89 -0.82
N LEU A 55 -16.22 -2.00 -1.40
CA LEU A 55 -17.11 -2.93 -0.68
C LEU A 55 -16.44 -3.52 0.56
N GLY A 56 -15.15 -3.88 0.45
CA GLY A 56 -14.36 -4.37 1.57
C GLY A 56 -14.23 -3.33 2.69
N ALA A 57 -13.94 -2.07 2.34
CA ALA A 57 -13.89 -0.96 3.29
C ALA A 57 -15.24 -0.74 3.99
N MET A 58 -16.34 -0.74 3.23
CA MET A 58 -17.68 -0.57 3.79
C MET A 58 -18.05 -1.72 4.72
N GLN A 59 -17.69 -2.95 4.37
CA GLN A 59 -17.94 -4.12 5.23
C GLN A 59 -17.20 -4.00 6.57
N ASP A 60 -15.94 -3.58 6.55
CA ASP A 60 -15.13 -3.39 7.77
C ASP A 60 -15.74 -2.31 8.66
N MET A 61 -16.05 -1.15 8.10
CA MET A 61 -16.64 -0.03 8.86
C MET A 61 -18.04 -0.38 9.40
N GLN A 62 -18.89 -1.05 8.62
CA GLN A 62 -20.22 -1.45 9.05
C GLN A 62 -20.17 -2.50 10.17
N TYR A 63 -19.24 -3.46 10.10
CA TYR A 63 -19.07 -4.45 11.15
C TYR A 63 -18.69 -3.78 12.48
N ASN A 64 -17.72 -2.88 12.44
CA ASN A 64 -17.27 -2.14 13.60
C ASN A 64 -18.37 -1.20 14.14
N GLY A 65 -19.06 -0.47 13.26
CA GLY A 65 -20.17 0.40 13.62
C GLY A 65 -21.34 -0.34 14.23
N ALA A 66 -21.71 -1.50 13.69
CA ALA A 66 -22.79 -2.34 14.22
C ALA A 66 -22.44 -2.90 15.61
N ALA A 67 -21.18 -3.26 15.83
CA ALA A 67 -20.71 -3.74 17.13
C ALA A 67 -20.68 -2.59 18.17
N LEU A 68 -20.18 -1.40 17.81
CA LEU A 68 -20.18 -0.21 18.67
C LEU A 68 -21.60 0.25 19.00
N GLY A 69 -22.47 0.28 18.00
CA GLY A 69 -23.90 0.62 18.17
C GLY A 69 -24.71 -0.45 18.88
N ARG A 70 -24.11 -1.59 19.23
CA ARG A 70 -24.78 -2.74 19.84
C ARG A 70 -25.96 -3.29 19.00
N ILE A 71 -25.91 -3.06 17.69
CA ILE A 71 -26.85 -3.63 16.72
C ILE A 71 -26.55 -5.12 16.52
N SER A 72 -25.26 -5.47 16.54
CA SER A 72 -24.78 -6.84 16.50
C SER A 72 -24.10 -7.24 17.82
N TYR A 73 -24.14 -8.54 18.15
CA TYR A 73 -23.46 -9.07 19.33
C TYR A 73 -21.95 -9.04 19.13
N MET A 74 -21.25 -8.43 20.06
CA MET A 74 -19.79 -8.46 20.13
C MET A 74 -19.36 -9.60 21.04
N GLY A 75 -18.56 -10.54 20.51
CA GLY A 75 -18.19 -11.80 21.15
C GLY A 75 -17.36 -11.71 22.43
N GLY A 76 -17.07 -10.49 22.93
CA GLY A 76 -16.27 -10.24 24.12
C GLY A 76 -17.07 -9.52 25.22
N ARG A 77 -16.69 -9.79 26.48
CA ARG A 77 -17.29 -9.08 27.63
C ARG A 77 -16.71 -7.69 27.83
N VAL A 78 -15.59 -7.39 27.17
CA VAL A 78 -14.76 -6.20 27.46
C VAL A 78 -14.69 -5.37 26.21
N TYR A 79 -15.69 -4.53 25.99
CA TYR A 79 -15.85 -3.70 24.80
C TYR A 79 -14.67 -2.76 24.56
N TYR A 80 -14.08 -2.18 25.60
CA TYR A 80 -12.98 -1.24 25.47
C TYR A 80 -11.68 -1.86 24.95
N ASN A 81 -11.53 -3.18 25.01
CA ASN A 81 -10.34 -3.87 24.47
C ASN A 81 -10.50 -4.30 23.01
N ASN A 82 -11.72 -4.18 22.44
CA ASN A 82 -12.00 -4.64 21.08
C ASN A 82 -11.78 -3.55 20.03
N PHE A 83 -11.62 -2.30 20.44
CA PHE A 83 -11.41 -1.16 19.55
C PHE A 83 -10.04 -0.55 19.86
N GLY A 84 -9.03 -1.02 19.14
CA GLY A 84 -7.67 -0.51 19.19
C GLY A 84 -7.30 0.18 17.88
N SER A 85 -6.02 0.51 17.73
CA SER A 85 -5.45 1.14 16.53
C SER A 85 -5.69 0.35 15.23
N GLY A 86 -5.98 -0.96 15.32
CA GLY A 86 -6.29 -1.80 14.16
C GLY A 86 -7.76 -1.83 13.73
N THR A 87 -8.64 -1.10 14.40
CA THR A 87 -10.10 -1.16 14.14
C THR A 87 -10.48 -0.78 12.71
N VAL A 88 -9.75 0.12 12.08
CA VAL A 88 -9.98 0.59 10.69
C VAL A 88 -8.95 0.04 9.71
N SER A 89 -8.15 -0.94 10.09
CA SER A 89 -7.04 -1.43 9.25
C SER A 89 -7.52 -2.04 7.93
N GLY A 90 -8.68 -2.67 7.91
CA GLY A 90 -9.29 -3.20 6.70
C GLY A 90 -9.71 -2.09 5.73
N ALA A 91 -10.40 -1.07 6.23
CA ALA A 91 -10.77 0.11 5.43
C ALA A 91 -9.53 0.88 4.97
N TRP A 92 -8.53 1.04 5.85
CA TRP A 92 -7.25 1.67 5.53
C TRP A 92 -6.52 0.95 4.39
N GLY A 93 -6.36 -0.37 4.48
CA GLY A 93 -5.74 -1.17 3.43
C GLY A 93 -6.51 -1.10 2.11
N SER A 94 -7.84 -1.18 2.16
CA SER A 94 -8.69 -1.02 0.98
C SER A 94 -8.51 0.33 0.30
N LEU A 95 -8.38 1.41 1.07
CA LEU A 95 -8.17 2.75 0.54
C LEU A 95 -6.75 2.90 -0.05
N TYR A 96 -5.72 2.77 0.80
CA TYR A 96 -4.35 3.16 0.44
C TYR A 96 -3.64 2.14 -0.45
N SER A 97 -3.95 0.84 -0.32
CA SER A 97 -3.32 -0.22 -1.11
C SER A 97 -4.20 -0.72 -2.26
N GLY A 98 -5.51 -0.45 -2.24
CA GLY A 98 -6.45 -0.88 -3.26
C GLY A 98 -6.92 0.29 -4.13
N MET A 99 -7.67 1.24 -3.56
CA MET A 99 -8.38 2.25 -4.35
C MET A 99 -7.47 3.34 -4.92
N LEU A 100 -6.60 3.94 -4.09
CA LEU A 100 -5.80 5.10 -4.52
C LEU A 100 -4.79 4.77 -5.62
N PRO A 101 -4.06 3.62 -5.60
CA PRO A 101 -3.19 3.24 -6.70
C PRO A 101 -3.94 3.01 -8.01
N ASP A 102 -5.12 2.37 -7.96
CA ASP A 102 -5.92 2.12 -9.15
C ASP A 102 -6.51 3.42 -9.72
N ILE A 103 -6.90 4.37 -8.86
CA ILE A 103 -7.33 5.72 -9.27
C ILE A 103 -6.19 6.44 -9.97
N ALA A 104 -4.97 6.39 -9.42
CA ALA A 104 -3.80 7.01 -10.04
C ALA A 104 -3.49 6.39 -11.42
N ALA A 105 -3.70 5.07 -11.58
CA ALA A 105 -3.54 4.40 -12.87
C ALA A 105 -4.59 4.86 -13.89
N ILE A 106 -5.86 5.04 -13.49
CA ILE A 106 -6.90 5.60 -14.36
C ILE A 106 -6.57 7.06 -14.71
N GLU A 107 -6.08 7.86 -13.76
CA GLU A 107 -5.66 9.25 -14.01
C GLU A 107 -4.53 9.32 -15.04
N ALA A 108 -3.54 8.45 -14.92
CA ALA A 108 -2.42 8.40 -15.88
C ALA A 108 -2.87 8.02 -17.30
N GLN A 109 -3.93 7.22 -17.43
CA GLN A 109 -4.52 6.82 -18.70
C GLN A 109 -5.49 7.89 -19.28
N ASN A 110 -6.02 8.77 -18.43
CA ASN A 110 -7.00 9.77 -18.82
C ASN A 110 -6.28 10.98 -19.46
N GLY A 111 -6.01 10.91 -20.74
CA GLY A 111 -5.34 11.97 -21.49
C GLY A 111 -6.11 13.30 -21.53
N GLU A 112 -5.66 14.21 -22.38
CA GLU A 112 -6.28 15.55 -22.57
C GLU A 112 -7.75 15.47 -23.02
N ASP A 113 -8.12 14.40 -23.72
CA ASP A 113 -9.48 14.16 -24.20
C ASP A 113 -10.50 13.80 -23.09
N ASN A 114 -10.01 13.54 -21.87
CA ASN A 114 -10.80 13.25 -20.68
C ASN A 114 -11.86 12.14 -20.85
N LEU A 115 -11.55 11.12 -21.64
CA LEU A 115 -12.47 10.04 -21.98
C LEU A 115 -12.85 9.17 -20.77
N LEU A 116 -12.01 9.14 -19.72
CA LEU A 116 -12.23 8.36 -18.50
C LEU A 116 -12.84 9.19 -17.36
N ALA A 117 -13.39 10.36 -17.64
CA ALA A 117 -13.99 11.24 -16.63
C ALA A 117 -15.05 10.54 -15.76
N PHE A 118 -15.84 9.64 -16.36
CA PHE A 118 -16.84 8.87 -15.63
C PHE A 118 -16.20 7.90 -14.63
N HIS A 119 -15.16 7.15 -15.06
CA HIS A 119 -14.42 6.22 -14.22
C HIS A 119 -13.78 6.96 -13.04
N LEU A 120 -13.15 8.09 -13.31
CA LEU A 120 -12.51 8.93 -12.29
C LEU A 120 -13.53 9.51 -11.31
N GLY A 121 -14.65 10.01 -11.81
CA GLY A 121 -15.69 10.61 -10.97
C GLY A 121 -16.26 9.62 -9.96
N ILE A 122 -16.62 8.42 -10.40
CA ILE A 122 -17.12 7.35 -9.53
C ILE A 122 -16.04 6.89 -8.55
N SER A 123 -14.84 6.63 -9.05
CA SER A 123 -13.73 6.13 -8.23
C SER A 123 -13.36 7.10 -7.11
N LYS A 124 -13.25 8.39 -7.44
CA LYS A 124 -12.97 9.46 -6.45
C LYS A 124 -14.11 9.63 -5.45
N ALA A 125 -15.36 9.52 -5.87
CA ALA A 125 -16.50 9.59 -4.97
C ALA A 125 -16.51 8.43 -3.96
N MET A 126 -16.20 7.20 -4.41
CA MET A 126 -16.06 6.04 -3.53
C MET A 126 -14.89 6.20 -2.57
N ALA A 127 -13.73 6.65 -3.04
CA ALA A 127 -12.56 6.88 -2.19
C ALA A 127 -12.84 7.97 -1.13
N ALA A 128 -13.45 9.08 -1.52
CA ALA A 128 -13.83 10.15 -0.60
C ALA A 128 -14.80 9.66 0.49
N HIS A 129 -15.75 8.78 0.15
CA HIS A 129 -16.66 8.18 1.14
C HIS A 129 -15.92 7.31 2.15
N VAL A 130 -14.97 6.48 1.68
CA VAL A 130 -14.13 5.67 2.60
C VAL A 130 -13.26 6.56 3.47
N MET A 131 -12.62 7.59 2.90
CA MET A 131 -11.82 8.56 3.66
C MET A 131 -12.63 9.22 4.77
N MET A 132 -13.83 9.69 4.46
CA MET A 132 -14.73 10.28 5.43
C MET A 132 -15.00 9.33 6.60
N GLY A 133 -15.30 8.07 6.33
CA GLY A 133 -15.55 7.07 7.38
C GLY A 133 -14.31 6.75 8.22
N ILE A 134 -13.10 6.78 7.63
CA ILE A 134 -11.85 6.62 8.37
C ILE A 134 -11.58 7.84 9.25
N VAL A 135 -11.71 9.06 8.70
CA VAL A 135 -11.53 10.32 9.45
C VAL A 135 -12.50 10.39 10.63
N ASP A 136 -13.76 10.04 10.43
CA ASP A 136 -14.76 9.99 11.51
C ASP A 136 -14.37 9.00 12.63
N SER A 137 -13.58 7.99 12.30
CA SER A 137 -13.18 6.92 13.23
C SER A 137 -11.87 7.20 13.96
N VAL A 138 -10.88 7.80 13.30
CA VAL A 138 -9.49 7.93 13.82
C VAL A 138 -8.96 9.36 13.82
N GLY A 139 -9.66 10.32 13.24
CA GLY A 139 -9.21 11.71 13.05
C GLY A 139 -8.43 11.88 11.74
N ASP A 140 -7.49 12.80 11.73
CA ASP A 140 -6.75 13.20 10.53
C ASP A 140 -5.95 12.04 9.91
N ILE A 141 -5.97 12.00 8.58
CA ILE A 141 -5.28 10.97 7.79
C ILE A 141 -4.44 11.61 6.68
N PRO A 142 -3.31 11.00 6.27
CA PRO A 142 -2.51 11.54 5.17
C PRO A 142 -3.25 11.39 3.83
N PHE A 143 -3.28 12.45 3.06
CA PHE A 143 -3.86 12.44 1.71
C PHE A 143 -2.91 13.01 0.65
N SER A 144 -2.46 14.26 0.81
CA SER A 144 -1.65 14.97 -0.19
C SER A 144 -0.30 14.28 -0.46
N GLN A 145 0.30 13.68 0.56
CA GLN A 145 1.57 12.98 0.50
C GLN A 145 1.41 11.44 0.39
N ALA A 146 0.17 10.96 0.42
CA ALA A 146 -0.09 9.53 0.31
C ALA A 146 0.24 8.99 -1.09
N ASN A 147 0.63 7.70 -1.16
CA ASN A 147 0.97 6.99 -2.39
C ASN A 147 2.17 7.53 -3.20
N ASN A 148 3.00 8.37 -2.59
CA ASN A 148 4.27 8.79 -3.17
C ASN A 148 5.44 8.47 -2.21
N PRO A 149 5.73 7.18 -1.93
CA PRO A 149 6.73 6.79 -0.94
C PRO A 149 8.16 7.15 -1.35
N SER A 150 8.42 7.41 -2.63
CA SER A 150 9.73 7.85 -3.10
C SER A 150 10.05 9.28 -2.67
N GLU A 151 9.07 10.16 -2.62
CA GLU A 151 9.21 11.56 -2.21
C GLU A 151 8.86 11.73 -0.72
N TYR A 152 7.82 11.04 -0.26
CA TYR A 152 7.32 11.10 1.12
C TYR A 152 7.33 9.70 1.77
N PRO A 153 8.51 9.20 2.20
CA PRO A 153 8.60 7.88 2.84
C PRO A 153 7.87 7.82 4.20
N SER A 154 7.55 8.97 4.76
CA SER A 154 6.76 9.13 5.99
C SER A 154 5.80 10.30 5.79
N PRO A 155 4.64 10.06 5.17
CA PRO A 155 3.68 11.12 4.87
C PRO A 155 3.14 11.73 6.16
N SER A 156 3.01 13.06 6.18
CA SER A 156 2.34 13.77 7.26
C SER A 156 0.82 13.69 7.08
N VAL A 157 0.09 13.81 8.18
CA VAL A 157 -1.35 14.11 8.13
C VAL A 157 -1.55 15.51 7.56
N ASP A 158 -2.59 15.65 6.74
CA ASP A 158 -2.97 16.96 6.23
C ASP A 158 -3.73 17.70 7.33
N ASP A 159 -3.12 18.81 7.81
CA ASP A 159 -3.75 19.73 8.74
C ASP A 159 -4.51 20.78 7.91
N ASP A 160 -5.82 20.83 8.02
CA ASP A 160 -6.69 21.88 7.47
C ASP A 160 -7.10 22.91 8.55
#